data_548dadfb7efb4184a22983709a53e42d
#
_entry.id   548dadfb7efb4184a22983709a53e42d
#
_cell.length_a   1.000
_cell.length_b   1.000
_cell.length_c   1.000
_cell.angle_alpha   90.00
_cell.angle_beta   90.00
_cell.angle_gamma   90.00
#
_symmetry.space_group_name_H-M   'P 1'
#
loop_
_entity.id
_entity.type
_entity.pdbx_description
1 polymer ?
#
loop_
_entity_poly.entity_id
_entity_poly.type
_entity_poly.pdbx_seq_one_letter_code
_entity_poly.pdbx_strand_id
1 'polypeptide(L)'
;MEKNGEYYLYTTFVKPDENARTYVLKSDRPEGPFLFAGRNSISSHSLDGFDQSCIAPDIDGEPFVDDDGTAYLFWRRRMAARMTDDWQHLTGDTVVMSTARQGYSEGPVMFKRKGIYYYIYTLRGNQNYVNAYMM
;
A
#
# COMPACT_ATOMS: atom_id res chain seq x y z
N MET A 1 -8.37 -4.66 3.63
CA MET A 1 -9.43 -3.61 3.74
C MET A 1 -10.70 -4.10 3.06
N GLU A 2 -11.86 -3.55 3.41
CA GLU A 2 -13.16 -3.92 2.81
C GLU A 2 -13.86 -2.69 2.25
N LYS A 3 -14.49 -2.81 1.07
CA LYS A 3 -15.35 -1.81 0.45
C LYS A 3 -16.46 -2.49 -0.36
N ASN A 4 -17.70 -2.21 -0.01
CA ASN A 4 -18.89 -2.71 -0.73
C ASN A 4 -18.93 -4.24 -0.89
N GLY A 5 -18.45 -4.99 0.11
CA GLY A 5 -18.38 -6.44 0.09
C GLY A 5 -17.19 -7.03 -0.65
N GLU A 6 -16.29 -6.21 -1.20
CA GLU A 6 -15.01 -6.64 -1.74
C GLU A 6 -13.89 -6.41 -0.72
N TYR A 7 -12.97 -7.34 -0.63
CA TYR A 7 -11.79 -7.31 0.25
C TYR A 7 -10.54 -7.05 -0.58
N TYR A 8 -9.71 -6.11 -0.11
CA TYR A 8 -8.47 -5.68 -0.80
C TYR A 8 -7.25 -6.02 0.05
N LEU A 9 -6.27 -6.64 -0.58
CA LEU A 9 -4.97 -6.96 -0.02
C LEU A 9 -3.88 -6.25 -0.83
N TYR A 10 -3.06 -5.45 -0.14
CA TYR A 10 -1.90 -4.81 -0.74
C TYR A 10 -0.65 -5.56 -0.29
N THR A 11 0.17 -5.97 -1.22
CA THR A 11 1.31 -6.82 -0.93
C THR A 11 2.47 -6.57 -1.89
N THR A 12 3.68 -6.87 -1.44
CA THR A 12 4.88 -6.74 -2.24
C THR A 12 5.17 -8.04 -2.99
N PHE A 13 5.37 -7.93 -4.29
CA PHE A 13 5.89 -9.01 -5.13
C PHE A 13 7.15 -8.57 -5.87
N VAL A 14 7.97 -9.57 -6.22
CA VAL A 14 9.16 -9.41 -7.04
C VAL A 14 8.99 -10.29 -8.28
N LYS A 15 9.06 -9.70 -9.46
CA LYS A 15 9.24 -10.46 -10.69
C LYS A 15 10.72 -10.85 -10.86
N PRO A 16 11.02 -11.97 -11.53
CA PRO A 16 12.37 -12.24 -11.97
C PRO A 16 12.94 -11.03 -12.75
N ASP A 17 14.15 -10.60 -12.40
CA ASP A 17 14.90 -9.49 -13.04
C ASP A 17 14.26 -8.10 -12.93
N GLU A 18 13.27 -7.92 -12.03
CA GLU A 18 12.63 -6.64 -11.75
C GLU A 18 12.76 -6.24 -10.28
N ASN A 19 12.53 -4.95 -10.00
CA ASN A 19 12.44 -4.45 -8.63
C ASN A 19 11.12 -4.88 -7.98
N ALA A 20 11.16 -5.09 -6.68
CA ALA A 20 9.96 -5.33 -5.88
C ALA A 20 9.00 -4.13 -5.96
N ARG A 21 7.70 -4.41 -6.08
CA ARG A 21 6.64 -3.42 -6.19
C ARG A 21 5.44 -3.81 -5.34
N THR A 22 4.57 -2.86 -5.06
CA THR A 22 3.29 -3.13 -4.38
C THR A 22 2.19 -3.39 -5.40
N TYR A 23 1.44 -4.45 -5.15
CA TYR A 23 0.32 -4.91 -5.96
C TYR A 23 -0.95 -4.96 -5.13
N VAL A 24 -2.09 -4.77 -5.79
CA VAL A 24 -3.41 -4.90 -5.18
C VAL A 24 -4.08 -6.18 -5.67
N LEU A 25 -4.58 -6.96 -4.70
CA LEU A 25 -5.39 -8.14 -4.94
C LEU A 25 -6.76 -7.93 -4.32
N LYS A 26 -7.76 -8.60 -4.83
CA LYS A 26 -9.11 -8.55 -4.29
C LYS A 26 -9.78 -9.92 -4.17
N SER A 27 -10.74 -10.01 -3.29
CA SER A 27 -11.57 -11.19 -3.05
C SER A 27 -12.99 -10.77 -2.68
N ASP A 28 -13.96 -11.64 -2.91
CA ASP A 28 -15.35 -11.52 -2.43
C ASP A 28 -15.51 -12.02 -0.97
N ARG A 29 -14.42 -12.53 -0.35
CA ARG A 29 -14.41 -13.07 1.01
C ARG A 29 -13.13 -12.67 1.76
N PRO A 30 -13.20 -12.46 3.09
CA PRO A 30 -12.05 -12.03 3.87
C PRO A 30 -10.91 -13.06 3.91
N GLU A 31 -11.23 -14.34 3.81
CA GLU A 31 -10.25 -15.45 3.76
C GLU A 31 -9.69 -15.73 2.37
N GLY A 32 -10.17 -15.05 1.34
CA GLY A 32 -9.77 -15.27 -0.05
C GLY A 32 -10.55 -16.37 -0.75
N PRO A 33 -10.08 -16.88 -1.91
CA PRO A 33 -8.79 -16.55 -2.51
C PRO A 33 -8.69 -15.12 -3.00
N PHE A 34 -7.53 -14.48 -2.81
CA PHE A 34 -7.23 -13.16 -3.35
C PHE A 34 -6.60 -13.28 -4.74
N LEU A 35 -7.15 -12.55 -5.69
CA LEU A 35 -6.71 -12.52 -7.09
C LEU A 35 -6.20 -11.14 -7.45
N PHE A 36 -5.27 -11.04 -8.40
CA PHE A 36 -4.82 -9.73 -8.91
C PHE A 36 -6.00 -8.91 -9.39
N ALA A 37 -6.10 -7.66 -8.92
CA ALA A 37 -7.27 -6.81 -9.14
C ALA A 37 -7.54 -6.52 -10.63
N GLY A 38 -6.50 -6.41 -11.46
CA GLY A 38 -6.59 -6.23 -12.92
C GLY A 38 -7.06 -7.46 -13.70
N ARG A 39 -7.47 -8.53 -13.02
CA ARG A 39 -7.81 -9.81 -13.64
C ARG A 39 -9.28 -9.90 -14.02
N ASN A 40 -9.54 -10.43 -15.23
CA ASN A 40 -10.91 -10.62 -15.75
C ASN A 40 -11.48 -12.03 -15.54
N SER A 41 -10.69 -13.03 -15.12
CA SER A 41 -11.17 -14.41 -14.94
C SER A 41 -10.35 -15.24 -13.95
N ILE A 42 -10.99 -16.24 -13.35
CA ILE A 42 -10.38 -17.17 -12.39
C ILE A 42 -9.79 -18.37 -13.16
N SER A 43 -8.50 -18.33 -13.51
CA SER A 43 -7.77 -19.56 -13.80
C SER A 43 -6.62 -19.70 -12.79
N SER A 44 -6.52 -20.83 -12.14
CA SER A 44 -5.76 -21.04 -10.91
C SER A 44 -4.22 -20.92 -11.03
N HIS A 45 -3.67 -20.69 -12.21
CA HIS A 45 -2.22 -20.71 -12.45
C HIS A 45 -1.72 -19.55 -13.32
N SER A 46 -2.55 -18.55 -13.61
CA SER A 46 -2.20 -17.44 -14.48
C SER A 46 -1.79 -16.20 -13.67
N LEU A 47 -0.73 -15.55 -14.12
CA LEU A 47 -0.35 -14.20 -13.68
C LEU A 47 -1.14 -13.11 -14.43
N ASP A 48 -2.28 -13.47 -15.03
CA ASP A 48 -3.17 -12.51 -15.70
C ASP A 48 -3.58 -11.39 -14.76
N GLY A 49 -3.47 -10.16 -15.23
CA GLY A 49 -3.73 -8.98 -14.41
C GLY A 49 -2.61 -8.60 -13.46
N PHE A 50 -1.48 -9.33 -13.45
CA PHE A 50 -0.35 -9.01 -12.55
C PHE A 50 0.17 -7.59 -12.79
N ASP A 51 0.51 -7.22 -14.02
CA ASP A 51 1.06 -5.90 -14.32
C ASP A 51 0.04 -4.78 -14.08
N GLN A 52 -1.22 -5.01 -14.42
CA GLN A 52 -2.33 -4.08 -14.19
C GLN A 52 -2.66 -3.89 -12.71
N SER A 53 -2.27 -4.84 -11.87
CA SER A 53 -2.48 -4.79 -10.42
C SER A 53 -1.35 -4.10 -9.65
N CYS A 54 -0.29 -3.67 -10.34
CA CYS A 54 0.78 -2.88 -9.74
C CYS A 54 0.24 -1.48 -9.41
N ILE A 55 0.17 -1.16 -8.10
CA ILE A 55 -0.35 0.13 -7.63
C ILE A 55 0.76 1.11 -7.25
N ALA A 56 1.89 0.62 -6.76
CA ALA A 56 3.03 1.49 -6.42
C ALA A 56 4.37 0.90 -6.89
N PRO A 57 5.31 1.76 -7.32
CA PRO A 57 6.57 1.32 -7.94
C PRO A 57 7.63 0.85 -6.94
N ASP A 58 7.30 0.75 -5.66
CA ASP A 58 8.19 0.32 -4.58
C ASP A 58 7.40 -0.55 -3.57
N ILE A 59 8.06 -1.02 -2.54
CA ILE A 59 7.55 -1.98 -1.54
C ILE A 59 6.73 -1.30 -0.43
N ASP A 60 6.10 -2.14 0.39
CA ASP A 60 5.43 -1.78 1.65
C ASP A 60 4.25 -0.84 1.47
N GLY A 61 3.43 -1.07 0.44
CA GLY A 61 2.22 -0.29 0.24
C GLY A 61 1.21 -0.53 1.37
N GLU A 62 0.97 0.50 2.16
CA GLU A 62 0.02 0.53 3.28
C GLU A 62 -1.15 1.46 2.94
N PRO A 63 -2.36 0.91 2.80
CA PRO A 63 -3.53 1.71 2.53
C PRO A 63 -4.12 2.31 3.81
N PHE A 64 -4.66 3.52 3.70
CA PHE A 64 -5.39 4.21 4.75
C PHE A 64 -6.64 4.87 4.17
N VAL A 65 -7.78 4.73 4.83
CA VAL A 65 -9.02 5.42 4.48
C VAL A 65 -9.35 6.42 5.59
N ASP A 66 -9.49 7.67 5.22
CA ASP A 66 -9.88 8.73 6.16
C ASP A 66 -11.39 8.72 6.44
N ASP A 67 -11.81 9.50 7.44
CA ASP A 67 -13.21 9.58 7.90
C ASP A 67 -14.18 10.08 6.81
N ASP A 68 -13.67 10.82 5.83
CA ASP A 68 -14.45 11.32 4.68
C ASP A 68 -14.55 10.29 3.53
N GLY A 69 -13.97 9.10 3.70
CA GLY A 69 -13.92 8.04 2.70
C GLY A 69 -12.79 8.18 1.68
N THR A 70 -11.98 9.23 1.75
CA THR A 70 -10.81 9.38 0.87
C THR A 70 -9.76 8.33 1.22
N ALA A 71 -9.30 7.59 0.22
CA ALA A 71 -8.29 6.56 0.39
C ALA A 71 -6.91 7.05 -0.07
N TYR A 72 -5.89 6.65 0.66
CA TYR A 72 -4.50 6.95 0.40
C TYR A 72 -3.67 5.67 0.46
N LEU A 73 -2.60 5.62 -0.33
CA LEU A 73 -1.56 4.61 -0.21
C LEU A 73 -0.26 5.28 0.23
N PHE A 74 0.37 4.69 1.23
CA PHE A 74 1.71 5.05 1.70
C PHE A 74 2.66 3.92 1.33
N TRP A 75 3.91 4.24 0.94
CA TRP A 75 4.90 3.20 0.64
C TRP A 75 6.32 3.66 0.97
N ARG A 76 7.28 2.77 0.75
CA ARG A 76 8.70 2.99 1.02
C ARG A 76 9.18 4.37 0.57
N ARG A 77 10.17 4.92 1.26
CA ARG A 77 10.75 6.26 1.09
C ARG A 77 9.81 7.39 1.48
N ARG A 78 8.84 7.12 2.35
CA ARG A 78 7.84 8.10 2.84
C ARG A 78 6.94 8.64 1.73
N MET A 79 6.76 7.85 0.69
CA MET A 79 5.91 8.24 -0.42
C MET A 79 4.44 8.06 -0.06
N ALA A 80 3.60 8.94 -0.57
CA ALA A 80 2.15 8.85 -0.44
C ALA A 80 1.45 9.39 -1.68
N ALA A 81 0.29 8.82 -2.00
CA ALA A 81 -0.61 9.37 -3.01
C ALA A 81 -2.06 9.01 -2.66
N ARG A 82 -2.99 9.78 -3.19
CA ARG A 82 -4.41 9.46 -3.13
C ARG A 82 -4.71 8.28 -4.05
N MET A 83 -5.61 7.42 -3.61
CA MET A 83 -6.11 6.30 -4.42
C MET A 83 -7.37 6.72 -5.21
N THR A 84 -7.63 6.03 -6.29
CA THR A 84 -8.92 6.08 -7.00
C THR A 84 -10.05 5.51 -6.15
N ASP A 85 -11.29 5.82 -6.49
CA ASP A 85 -12.46 5.37 -5.73
C ASP A 85 -12.61 3.83 -5.73
N ASP A 86 -12.07 3.14 -6.71
CA ASP A 86 -12.04 1.66 -6.76
C ASP A 86 -10.89 1.03 -5.98
N TRP A 87 -10.03 1.84 -5.34
CA TRP A 87 -8.87 1.41 -4.57
C TRP A 87 -7.81 0.59 -5.33
N GLN A 88 -7.81 0.67 -6.65
CA GLN A 88 -6.93 -0.15 -7.49
C GLN A 88 -5.79 0.66 -8.16
N HIS A 89 -5.89 1.99 -8.16
CA HIS A 89 -4.91 2.85 -8.80
C HIS A 89 -4.60 4.06 -7.91
N LEU A 90 -3.50 4.73 -8.22
CA LEU A 90 -3.19 6.03 -7.63
C LEU A 90 -3.75 7.16 -8.51
N THR A 91 -4.16 8.26 -7.89
CA THR A 91 -4.60 9.48 -8.56
C THR A 91 -3.89 10.69 -7.99
N GLY A 92 -3.67 11.70 -8.83
CA GLY A 92 -2.96 12.90 -8.44
C GLY A 92 -1.44 12.71 -8.30
N ASP A 93 -0.80 13.72 -7.73
CA ASP A 93 0.65 13.72 -7.57
C ASP A 93 1.08 12.87 -6.37
N THR A 94 2.20 12.19 -6.55
CA THR A 94 2.88 11.54 -5.44
C THR A 94 3.63 12.57 -4.60
N VAL A 95 3.47 12.50 -3.29
CA VAL A 95 4.14 13.40 -2.34
C VAL A 95 5.11 12.62 -1.46
N VAL A 96 6.16 13.31 -1.00
CA VAL A 96 7.08 12.79 0.01
C VAL A 96 6.64 13.34 1.38
N MET A 97 6.31 12.45 2.30
CA MET A 97 5.95 12.83 3.66
C MET A 97 7.15 13.46 4.37
N SER A 98 6.96 14.66 4.92
CA SER A 98 7.96 15.29 5.78
C SER A 98 7.96 14.59 7.14
N THR A 99 9.11 14.15 7.59
CA THR A 99 9.27 13.47 8.89
C THR A 99 10.30 14.18 9.76
N ALA A 100 10.09 14.18 11.07
CA ALA A 100 10.99 14.81 12.03
C ALA A 100 12.39 14.18 12.05
N ARG A 101 12.51 12.90 11.72
CA ARG A 101 13.78 12.18 11.62
C ARG A 101 14.10 11.90 10.16
N GLN A 102 15.31 12.26 9.76
CA GLN A 102 15.87 11.95 8.45
C GLN A 102 16.40 10.52 8.41
N GLY A 103 16.53 9.99 7.21
CA GLY A 103 17.07 8.65 6.95
C GLY A 103 16.20 7.81 6.03
N TYR A 104 16.71 6.63 5.69
CA TYR A 104 15.98 5.64 4.91
C TYR A 104 14.75 5.17 5.69
N SER A 105 13.60 5.17 5.04
CA SER A 105 12.34 4.81 5.64
C SER A 105 11.61 3.75 4.79
N GLU A 106 11.08 2.76 5.48
CA GLU A 106 10.23 1.70 4.93
C GLU A 106 9.16 1.32 5.94
N GLY A 107 8.27 0.38 5.59
CA GLY A 107 7.24 -0.15 6.47
C GLY A 107 6.31 0.95 7.03
N PRO A 108 5.75 1.84 6.20
CA PRO A 108 4.86 2.88 6.68
C PRO A 108 3.57 2.26 7.25
N VAL A 109 3.04 2.88 8.30
CA VAL A 109 1.69 2.59 8.82
C VAL A 109 1.02 3.91 9.14
N MET A 110 -0.15 4.15 8.57
CA MET A 110 -0.97 5.33 8.87
C MET A 110 -2.25 4.90 9.57
N PHE A 111 -2.58 5.57 10.67
CA PHE A 111 -3.88 5.42 11.31
C PHE A 111 -4.32 6.73 11.96
N LYS A 112 -5.62 6.84 12.22
CA LYS A 112 -6.22 7.98 12.91
C LYS A 112 -6.84 7.52 14.23
N ARG A 113 -6.59 8.27 15.30
CA ARG A 113 -7.19 8.02 16.61
C ARG A 113 -7.54 9.35 17.27
N LYS A 114 -8.80 9.50 17.67
CA LYS A 114 -9.32 10.72 18.32
C LYS A 114 -9.01 12.01 17.54
N GLY A 115 -9.14 11.96 16.22
CA GLY A 115 -8.88 13.08 15.31
C GLY A 115 -7.41 13.40 15.05
N ILE A 116 -6.48 12.63 15.61
CA ILE A 116 -5.04 12.79 15.41
C ILE A 116 -4.54 11.70 14.46
N TYR A 117 -3.75 12.08 13.45
CA TYR A 117 -3.10 11.17 12.52
C TYR A 117 -1.77 10.72 13.09
N TYR A 118 -1.51 9.43 12.98
CA TYR A 118 -0.25 8.80 13.40
C TYR A 118 0.39 8.14 12.20
N TYR A 119 1.61 8.56 11.88
CA TYR A 119 2.44 7.95 10.85
C TYR A 119 3.62 7.26 11.49
N ILE A 120 3.65 5.94 11.44
CA ILE A 120 4.75 5.10 11.93
C ILE A 120 5.57 4.67 10.73
N TYR A 121 6.88 4.64 10.88
CA TYR A 121 7.81 4.24 9.83
C TYR A 121 9.09 3.69 10.43
N THR A 122 9.80 2.88 9.65
CA THR A 122 11.06 2.28 10.05
C THR A 122 12.23 3.10 9.52
N LEU A 123 13.20 3.38 10.39
CA LEU A 123 14.48 3.99 10.05
C LEU A 123 15.59 2.96 10.13
N ARG A 124 16.50 2.98 9.18
CA ARG A 124 17.73 2.22 9.25
C ARG A 124 18.72 2.97 10.16
N GLY A 125 18.98 2.44 11.36
CA GLY A 125 20.08 2.86 12.22
C GLY A 125 21.42 2.28 11.77
N ASN A 126 22.51 2.64 12.46
CA ASN A 126 23.86 2.18 12.12
C ASN A 126 24.04 0.66 12.21
N GLN A 127 23.24 -0.02 13.02
CA GLN A 127 23.31 -1.48 13.21
C GLN A 127 21.96 -2.18 13.18
N ASN A 128 20.84 -1.46 13.42
CA ASN A 128 19.50 -2.04 13.52
C ASN A 128 18.44 -1.11 12.93
N TYR A 129 17.32 -1.70 12.53
CA TYR A 129 16.11 -0.95 12.24
C TYR A 129 15.46 -0.47 13.53
N VAL A 130 14.97 0.76 13.53
CA VAL A 130 14.20 1.36 14.63
C VAL A 130 12.90 1.96 14.09
N ASN A 131 11.84 1.88 14.88
CA ASN A 131 10.60 2.53 14.54
C ASN A 131 10.62 3.99 14.99
N ALA A 132 10.10 4.87 14.16
CA ALA A 132 9.83 6.25 14.48
C ALA A 132 8.35 6.56 14.18
N TYR A 133 7.83 7.63 14.81
CA TYR A 133 6.47 8.08 14.54
C TYR A 133 6.39 9.60 14.55
N MET A 134 5.35 10.10 13.92
CA MET A 134 4.91 11.51 14.01
C MET A 134 3.40 11.57 14.16
N MET A 135 2.93 12.67 14.70
CA MET A 135 1.52 12.99 14.90
C MET A 135 1.18 14.30 14.20
#